data_b2af643069b634fa277542982a4e3508
#
_entry.id   b2af643069b634fa277542982a4e3508
#
_cell.length_a   1.000
_cell.length_b   1.000
_cell.length_c   1.000
_cell.angle_alpha   90.00
_cell.angle_beta   90.00
_cell.angle_gamma   90.00
#
_symmetry.space_group_name_H-M   'P 1'
#
loop_
_entity.id
_entity.type
_entity.pdbx_description
1 polymer ?
#
loop_
_entity_poly.entity_id
_entity_poly.type
_entity_poly.pdbx_seq_one_letter_code
_entity_poly.pdbx_strand_id
1 'polypeptide(L)'
;MQKSKLTLAVVGALFAMSAEAGSYVLQANKWGAAQEAAVAAAGGRVVYASAGAGIAVVDSDNADFAAAMKASRTVTDVDTDVVLNFDVPKSFDLQSEAGVNLASETFWNLQWAPRAIEAPAAWAAGYTGTGVRVAVIDGGVFSSHPDLAGRVDTAKSRNFTSPAGATAAGCTNAPSNWNCDRGTFWHGTHVSGIIAASGVNNGGTVGIAPDATVVSLKALHNGTGSFGWIIAAMLYAADEANVSIINMSLGAETPRKQNAGLVAALNRAVNYATARGSLVVVAAGNSGYDMDKPPEQVEVSPGVFEPLGPSTIVIPAESGNAIAVSATAPMGYYAVGGSTYAAIPTSYTNYGNSLVWVSGPGGDSAYPGNENCTIPALPAGTVTQPCWVFDLVLAPSRAGWSWAAGTSMAAPAAAAVAALIKQKYPNATPAQLKTRLAQSATDEGKKGQDAMHGNGFINALRAVTQ
;
A
#
# COMPACT_ATOMS: atom_id res chain seq x y z
N MET A 1 -37.18 1.26 5.10
CA MET A 1 -35.98 0.44 5.21
C MET A 1 -34.89 1.34 5.79
N GLN A 2 -34.40 1.00 6.95
CA GLN A 2 -33.46 1.80 7.73
C GLN A 2 -32.13 1.90 6.96
N LYS A 3 -31.72 3.14 6.65
CA LYS A 3 -30.36 3.41 6.17
C LYS A 3 -29.40 2.99 7.28
N SER A 4 -28.78 1.82 7.18
CA SER A 4 -27.60 1.55 7.97
C SER A 4 -26.53 2.52 7.48
N LYS A 5 -26.21 3.51 8.29
CA LYS A 5 -24.96 4.23 8.16
C LYS A 5 -23.89 3.14 8.16
N LEU A 6 -23.27 2.90 7.02
CA LEU A 6 -22.04 2.13 6.96
C LEU A 6 -21.00 3.01 7.66
N THR A 7 -21.03 2.96 8.98
CA THR A 7 -19.90 3.42 9.75
C THR A 7 -18.79 2.43 9.40
N LEU A 8 -17.85 2.85 8.58
CA LEU A 8 -16.58 2.19 8.46
C LEU A 8 -15.95 2.25 9.85
N ALA A 9 -16.29 1.27 10.68
CA ALA A 9 -15.60 1.06 11.94
C ALA A 9 -14.21 0.52 11.57
N VAL A 10 -13.31 1.41 11.39
CA VAL A 10 -11.88 1.14 11.31
C VAL A 10 -11.44 0.78 12.71
N VAL A 11 -11.36 -0.50 12.96
CA VAL A 11 -10.83 -1.01 14.21
C VAL A 11 -9.43 -1.56 13.89
N GLY A 12 -8.45 -0.71 14.00
CA GLY A 12 -7.08 -1.13 14.22
C GLY A 12 -6.96 -1.74 15.63
N ALA A 13 -7.55 -2.90 15.85
CA ALA A 13 -7.38 -3.60 17.11
C ALA A 13 -5.91 -4.02 17.24
N LEU A 14 -5.17 -3.29 18.04
CA LEU A 14 -3.92 -3.75 18.64
C LEU A 14 -4.26 -4.86 19.64
N PHE A 15 -4.65 -6.03 19.15
CA PHE A 15 -4.45 -7.21 19.97
C PHE A 15 -2.93 -7.41 20.04
N ALA A 16 -2.34 -7.13 21.19
CA ALA A 16 -1.15 -7.79 21.61
C ALA A 16 -1.50 -9.30 21.74
N MET A 17 -1.63 -9.98 20.60
CA MET A 17 -1.60 -11.42 20.59
C MET A 17 -0.23 -11.79 21.14
N SER A 18 -0.20 -12.58 22.19
CA SER A 18 1.01 -13.22 22.70
C SER A 18 1.89 -13.58 21.50
N ALA A 19 3.13 -13.11 21.50
CA ALA A 19 4.11 -13.46 20.49
C ALA A 19 3.98 -14.96 20.23
N GLU A 20 3.59 -15.33 19.01
CA GLU A 20 3.79 -16.72 18.63
C GLU A 20 5.28 -16.95 18.77
N ALA A 21 5.65 -17.98 19.54
CA ALA A 21 7.03 -18.39 19.67
C ALA A 21 7.58 -18.51 18.24
N GLY A 22 8.48 -17.63 17.83
CA GLY A 22 9.02 -17.81 16.53
C GLY A 22 9.55 -16.65 15.71
N SER A 23 9.10 -15.43 15.77
CA SER A 23 9.63 -14.35 14.91
C SER A 23 10.28 -13.22 15.70
N TYR A 24 11.44 -12.75 15.21
CA TYR A 24 12.26 -11.73 15.86
C TYR A 24 12.87 -10.79 14.83
N VAL A 25 12.99 -9.51 15.19
CA VAL A 25 13.77 -8.52 14.47
C VAL A 25 15.05 -8.24 15.23
N LEU A 26 16.19 -8.50 14.60
CA LEU A 26 17.51 -8.30 15.19
C LEU A 26 18.21 -7.14 14.49
N GLN A 27 18.87 -6.29 15.27
CA GLN A 27 19.66 -5.20 14.79
C GLN A 27 21.13 -5.35 15.18
N ALA A 28 22.04 -4.96 14.29
CA ALA A 28 23.48 -4.92 14.50
C ALA A 28 24.08 -3.70 13.79
N ASN A 29 25.31 -3.31 14.16
CA ASN A 29 26.03 -2.29 13.43
C ASN A 29 26.30 -2.72 11.97
N LYS A 30 26.57 -4.01 11.79
CA LYS A 30 26.74 -4.66 10.50
C LYS A 30 26.29 -6.10 10.65
N TRP A 31 25.56 -6.63 9.68
CA TRP A 31 25.19 -8.04 9.65
C TRP A 31 26.24 -8.85 8.87
N GLY A 32 26.56 -10.06 9.35
CA GLY A 32 27.52 -10.95 8.70
C GLY A 32 27.64 -12.30 9.41
N ALA A 33 28.68 -13.07 9.07
CA ALA A 33 28.85 -14.44 9.49
C ALA A 33 28.83 -14.66 11.02
N ALA A 34 29.31 -13.67 11.81
CA ALA A 34 29.29 -13.77 13.27
C ALA A 34 27.86 -13.74 13.82
N GLN A 35 26.99 -12.90 13.27
CA GLN A 35 25.58 -12.81 13.65
C GLN A 35 24.82 -14.05 13.20
N GLU A 36 25.06 -14.54 11.99
CA GLU A 36 24.45 -15.78 11.47
C GLU A 36 24.82 -17.00 12.30
N ALA A 37 26.11 -17.13 12.67
CA ALA A 37 26.56 -18.20 13.55
C ALA A 37 25.92 -18.12 14.94
N ALA A 38 25.75 -16.91 15.49
CA ALA A 38 25.08 -16.72 16.77
C ALA A 38 23.59 -17.07 16.71
N VAL A 39 22.90 -16.68 15.61
CA VAL A 39 21.50 -17.06 15.37
C VAL A 39 21.35 -18.58 15.30
N ALA A 40 22.21 -19.26 14.52
CA ALA A 40 22.17 -20.71 14.41
C ALA A 40 22.47 -21.42 15.77
N ALA A 41 23.45 -20.94 16.52
CA ALA A 41 23.79 -21.46 17.85
C ALA A 41 22.64 -21.25 18.86
N ALA A 42 21.87 -20.18 18.73
CA ALA A 42 20.69 -19.90 19.54
C ALA A 42 19.43 -20.67 19.07
N GLY A 43 19.52 -21.48 18.01
CA GLY A 43 18.38 -22.22 17.45
C GLY A 43 17.45 -21.40 16.57
N GLY A 44 17.95 -20.33 15.98
CA GLY A 44 17.23 -19.49 15.04
C GLY A 44 17.54 -19.83 13.58
N ARG A 45 16.62 -19.41 12.71
CA ARG A 45 16.73 -19.47 11.24
C ARG A 45 16.53 -18.09 10.64
N VAL A 46 17.49 -17.58 9.91
CA VAL A 46 17.38 -16.31 9.22
C VAL A 46 16.34 -16.42 8.08
N VAL A 47 15.30 -15.59 8.12
CA VAL A 47 14.31 -15.44 7.05
C VAL A 47 14.85 -14.52 5.96
N TYR A 48 15.35 -13.36 6.38
CA TYR A 48 16.05 -12.40 5.55
C TYR A 48 17.01 -11.57 6.39
N ALA A 49 18.17 -11.25 5.82
CA ALA A 49 19.15 -10.38 6.46
C ALA A 49 19.74 -9.41 5.42
N SER A 50 19.87 -8.15 5.81
CA SER A 50 20.55 -7.12 5.04
C SER A 50 21.86 -6.73 5.72
N ALA A 51 22.98 -7.07 5.09
CA ALA A 51 24.30 -6.72 5.61
C ALA A 51 24.48 -5.20 5.72
N GLY A 52 23.96 -4.45 4.74
CA GLY A 52 24.07 -2.99 4.68
C GLY A 52 23.17 -2.28 5.68
N ALA A 53 21.95 -2.78 5.91
CA ALA A 53 21.06 -2.25 6.92
C ALA A 53 21.46 -2.70 8.34
N GLY A 54 22.17 -3.80 8.48
CA GLY A 54 22.47 -4.40 9.78
C GLY A 54 21.22 -4.91 10.50
N ILE A 55 20.23 -5.39 9.72
CA ILE A 55 18.96 -5.90 10.26
C ILE A 55 18.75 -7.31 9.72
N ALA A 56 18.25 -8.20 10.58
CA ALA A 56 17.75 -9.51 10.16
C ALA A 56 16.40 -9.81 10.79
N VAL A 57 15.58 -10.55 10.04
CA VAL A 57 14.36 -11.18 10.51
C VAL A 57 14.63 -12.65 10.67
N VAL A 58 14.30 -13.18 11.82
CA VAL A 58 14.69 -14.54 12.26
C VAL A 58 13.50 -15.24 12.86
N ASP A 59 13.28 -16.49 12.48
CA ASP A 59 12.34 -17.39 13.16
C ASP A 59 13.10 -18.29 14.14
N SER A 60 12.49 -18.58 15.30
CA SER A 60 13.02 -19.55 16.25
C SER A 60 11.92 -20.13 17.14
N ASP A 61 11.92 -21.43 17.29
CA ASP A 61 11.04 -22.14 18.25
C ASP A 61 11.69 -22.27 19.64
N ASN A 62 12.90 -21.75 19.84
CA ASN A 62 13.57 -21.71 21.11
C ASN A 62 13.04 -20.55 21.98
N ALA A 63 12.38 -20.89 23.09
CA ALA A 63 11.83 -19.90 24.02
C ALA A 63 12.93 -18.97 24.61
N ASP A 64 14.17 -19.45 24.70
CA ASP A 64 15.31 -18.67 25.21
C ASP A 64 16.08 -17.92 24.12
N PHE A 65 15.59 -17.92 22.86
CA PHE A 65 16.28 -17.34 21.72
C PHE A 65 16.69 -15.88 21.95
N ALA A 66 15.73 -15.04 22.36
CA ALA A 66 16.01 -13.62 22.58
C ALA A 66 17.07 -13.40 23.69
N ALA A 67 17.03 -14.19 24.76
CA ALA A 67 18.01 -14.14 25.83
C ALA A 67 19.39 -14.59 25.34
N ALA A 68 19.45 -15.68 24.58
CA ALA A 68 20.69 -16.20 23.98
C ALA A 68 21.32 -15.18 23.01
N MET A 69 20.52 -14.56 22.18
CA MET A 69 21.00 -13.54 21.25
C MET A 69 21.53 -12.29 21.97
N LYS A 70 20.86 -11.81 23.02
CA LYS A 70 21.36 -10.71 23.87
C LYS A 70 22.67 -11.09 24.56
N ALA A 71 22.77 -12.30 25.06
CA ALA A 71 24.00 -12.82 25.71
C ALA A 71 25.17 -12.95 24.73
N SER A 72 24.92 -13.23 23.46
CA SER A 72 25.95 -13.38 22.44
C SER A 72 26.74 -12.09 22.18
N ARG A 73 26.14 -10.89 22.48
CA ARG A 73 26.69 -9.55 22.21
C ARG A 73 27.04 -9.30 20.75
N THR A 74 26.54 -10.11 19.83
CA THR A 74 26.77 -9.95 18.38
C THR A 74 25.79 -8.97 17.74
N VAL A 75 24.68 -8.70 18.44
CA VAL A 75 23.60 -7.78 18.02
C VAL A 75 23.46 -6.64 19.00
N THR A 76 22.95 -5.50 18.53
CA THR A 76 22.71 -4.31 19.34
C THR A 76 21.30 -4.31 19.92
N ASP A 77 20.36 -4.98 19.25
CA ASP A 77 18.99 -5.10 19.70
C ASP A 77 18.35 -6.42 19.26
N VAL A 78 17.37 -6.89 20.03
CA VAL A 78 16.57 -8.09 19.79
C VAL A 78 15.15 -7.81 20.23
N ASP A 79 14.26 -7.63 19.26
CA ASP A 79 12.83 -7.42 19.48
C ASP A 79 12.06 -8.66 19.05
N THR A 80 11.10 -9.09 19.87
CA THR A 80 10.09 -10.04 19.44
C THR A 80 9.21 -9.36 18.41
N ASP A 81 8.98 -10.01 17.28
CA ASP A 81 8.13 -9.48 16.22
C ASP A 81 6.67 -9.36 16.66
N VAL A 82 5.99 -8.37 16.18
CA VAL A 82 4.58 -8.08 16.49
C VAL A 82 3.76 -8.20 15.22
N VAL A 83 2.73 -9.04 15.29
CA VAL A 83 1.72 -9.16 14.23
C VAL A 83 0.72 -8.01 14.37
N LEU A 84 0.45 -7.35 13.27
CA LEU A 84 -0.47 -6.24 13.16
C LEU A 84 -1.66 -6.64 12.28
N ASN A 85 -2.85 -6.19 12.66
CA ASN A 85 -3.99 -6.25 11.77
C ASN A 85 -4.02 -4.97 10.93
N PHE A 86 -4.05 -5.13 9.63
CA PHE A 86 -4.18 -4.03 8.70
C PHE A 86 -5.63 -3.94 8.23
N ASP A 87 -6.16 -2.73 8.23
CA ASP A 87 -7.49 -2.48 7.70
C ASP A 87 -7.45 -2.59 6.18
N VAL A 88 -7.89 -3.75 5.69
CA VAL A 88 -8.06 -3.96 4.25
C VAL A 88 -9.45 -3.47 3.87
N PRO A 89 -9.56 -2.46 2.99
CA PRO A 89 -10.83 -1.88 2.60
C PRO A 89 -11.79 -2.93 2.03
N LYS A 90 -13.09 -2.68 2.16
CA LYS A 90 -14.11 -3.48 1.47
C LYS A 90 -14.04 -3.22 -0.03
N SER A 91 -14.17 -4.28 -0.82
CA SER A 91 -14.29 -4.19 -2.27
C SER A 91 -15.72 -4.53 -2.71
N PHE A 92 -16.10 -3.96 -3.86
CA PHE A 92 -17.37 -4.23 -4.52
C PHE A 92 -17.04 -4.78 -5.92
N ASP A 93 -17.34 -6.05 -6.15
CA ASP A 93 -17.06 -6.68 -7.45
C ASP A 93 -17.89 -6.05 -8.56
N LEU A 94 -17.27 -5.83 -9.70
CA LEU A 94 -17.94 -5.43 -10.92
C LEU A 94 -18.81 -6.60 -11.38
N GLN A 95 -20.13 -6.45 -11.28
CA GLN A 95 -21.10 -7.42 -11.75
C GLN A 95 -21.51 -7.08 -13.18
N SER A 96 -21.45 -8.06 -14.08
CA SER A 96 -21.96 -7.89 -15.43
C SER A 96 -23.47 -8.03 -15.44
N GLU A 97 -24.15 -7.16 -16.17
CA GLU A 97 -25.52 -7.45 -16.62
C GLU A 97 -25.49 -8.58 -17.66
N ALA A 98 -26.61 -9.29 -17.78
CA ALA A 98 -26.71 -10.41 -18.74
C ALA A 98 -26.34 -9.94 -20.16
N GLY A 99 -25.34 -10.57 -20.75
CA GLY A 99 -24.85 -10.26 -22.11
C GLY A 99 -23.58 -9.41 -22.17
N VAL A 100 -23.06 -8.91 -21.05
CA VAL A 100 -21.78 -8.18 -21.00
C VAL A 100 -20.66 -9.19 -20.82
N ASN A 101 -19.71 -9.19 -21.76
CA ASN A 101 -18.48 -9.96 -21.64
C ASN A 101 -17.39 -9.12 -21.01
N LEU A 102 -17.22 -9.20 -19.70
CA LEU A 102 -16.26 -8.40 -18.94
C LEU A 102 -14.82 -8.59 -19.43
N ALA A 103 -14.47 -9.74 -19.98
CA ALA A 103 -13.12 -10.01 -20.47
C ALA A 103 -12.78 -9.32 -21.81
N SER A 104 -13.78 -8.80 -22.52
CA SER A 104 -13.61 -8.10 -23.80
C SER A 104 -13.93 -6.61 -23.74
N GLU A 105 -14.33 -6.10 -22.59
CA GLU A 105 -14.74 -4.72 -22.38
C GLU A 105 -13.58 -3.85 -21.88
N THR A 106 -13.58 -2.57 -22.30
CA THR A 106 -12.68 -1.56 -21.72
C THR A 106 -13.47 -0.72 -20.72
N PHE A 107 -13.05 -0.76 -19.45
CA PHE A 107 -13.75 -0.06 -18.37
C PHE A 107 -13.28 1.39 -18.19
N TRP A 108 -12.70 1.98 -19.22
CA TRP A 108 -12.19 3.35 -19.16
C TRP A 108 -13.24 4.36 -18.68
N ASN A 109 -14.48 4.22 -19.14
CA ASN A 109 -15.56 5.12 -18.71
C ASN A 109 -15.89 5.00 -17.22
N LEU A 110 -15.56 3.88 -16.59
CA LEU A 110 -15.80 3.64 -15.17
C LEU A 110 -14.64 4.11 -14.27
N GLN A 111 -13.50 4.50 -14.88
CA GLN A 111 -12.31 4.95 -14.15
C GLN A 111 -12.24 6.48 -14.13
N TRP A 112 -12.60 7.12 -13.01
CA TRP A 112 -12.39 8.55 -12.84
C TRP A 112 -10.96 8.90 -12.42
N ALA A 113 -10.32 8.05 -11.60
CA ALA A 113 -9.05 8.33 -10.92
C ALA A 113 -7.90 8.71 -11.87
N PRO A 114 -7.59 7.95 -12.95
CA PRO A 114 -6.53 8.34 -13.89
C PRO A 114 -6.83 9.67 -14.62
N ARG A 115 -8.12 9.96 -14.85
CA ARG A 115 -8.54 11.22 -15.49
C ARG A 115 -8.38 12.42 -14.58
N ALA A 116 -8.74 12.28 -13.31
CA ALA A 116 -8.66 13.34 -12.31
C ALA A 116 -7.25 13.88 -12.11
N ILE A 117 -6.24 13.01 -12.28
CA ILE A 117 -4.81 13.37 -12.15
C ILE A 117 -4.13 13.64 -13.50
N GLU A 118 -4.89 13.77 -14.58
CA GLU A 118 -4.39 14.04 -15.94
C GLU A 118 -3.41 12.98 -16.49
N ALA A 119 -3.55 11.71 -16.09
CA ALA A 119 -2.69 10.62 -16.58
C ALA A 119 -2.75 10.44 -18.11
N PRO A 120 -3.91 10.54 -18.80
CA PRO A 120 -3.96 10.46 -20.27
C PRO A 120 -3.08 11.47 -20.98
N ALA A 121 -2.98 12.69 -20.46
CA ALA A 121 -2.13 13.72 -21.04
C ALA A 121 -0.64 13.43 -20.82
N ALA A 122 -0.28 12.82 -19.69
CA ALA A 122 1.09 12.32 -19.46
C ALA A 122 1.44 11.18 -20.43
N TRP A 123 0.51 10.26 -20.72
CA TRP A 123 0.71 9.19 -21.70
C TRP A 123 0.87 9.75 -23.11
N ALA A 124 0.06 10.72 -23.49
CA ALA A 124 0.18 11.43 -24.78
C ALA A 124 1.54 12.16 -24.92
N ALA A 125 2.14 12.58 -23.81
CA ALA A 125 3.49 13.14 -23.77
C ALA A 125 4.60 12.07 -23.77
N GLY A 126 4.26 10.76 -23.87
CA GLY A 126 5.20 9.63 -23.98
C GLY A 126 5.64 9.03 -22.64
N TYR A 127 4.98 9.36 -21.53
CA TYR A 127 5.35 8.88 -20.21
C TYR A 127 4.32 7.87 -19.69
N THR A 128 4.70 6.60 -19.65
CA THR A 128 3.85 5.46 -19.28
C THR A 128 4.46 4.59 -18.18
N GLY A 129 5.60 5.01 -17.61
CA GLY A 129 6.35 4.26 -16.60
C GLY A 129 7.33 3.23 -17.15
N THR A 130 7.58 3.24 -18.46
CA THR A 130 8.50 2.31 -19.15
C THR A 130 9.86 2.28 -18.47
N GLY A 131 10.37 1.05 -18.21
CA GLY A 131 11.68 0.81 -17.60
C GLY A 131 11.74 1.02 -16.09
N VAL A 132 10.62 1.38 -15.43
CA VAL A 132 10.58 1.60 -13.99
C VAL A 132 9.99 0.38 -13.27
N ARG A 133 10.68 -0.10 -12.22
CA ARG A 133 10.15 -1.13 -11.32
C ARG A 133 9.57 -0.50 -10.06
N VAL A 134 8.38 -0.96 -9.69
CA VAL A 134 7.67 -0.59 -8.48
C VAL A 134 7.43 -1.84 -7.65
N ALA A 135 8.00 -1.91 -6.45
CA ALA A 135 7.65 -2.97 -5.51
C ALA A 135 6.30 -2.67 -4.85
N VAL A 136 5.46 -3.68 -4.78
CA VAL A 136 4.18 -3.67 -4.03
C VAL A 136 4.33 -4.61 -2.86
N ILE A 137 4.47 -4.05 -1.64
CA ILE A 137 4.50 -4.81 -0.38
C ILE A 137 3.06 -4.92 0.12
N ASP A 138 2.45 -6.12 -0.03
CA ASP A 138 1.02 -6.32 0.16
C ASP A 138 0.69 -7.82 0.38
N GLY A 139 -0.56 -8.22 0.18
CA GLY A 139 -1.06 -9.59 0.29
C GLY A 139 -0.68 -10.55 -0.83
N GLY A 140 0.02 -10.07 -1.85
CA GLY A 140 0.33 -10.80 -3.08
C GLY A 140 -0.42 -10.24 -4.29
N VAL A 141 -0.12 -10.73 -5.49
CA VAL A 141 -0.67 -10.22 -6.76
C VAL A 141 -1.11 -11.37 -7.65
N PHE A 142 -2.33 -11.30 -8.18
CA PHE A 142 -2.81 -12.24 -9.19
C PHE A 142 -2.22 -11.90 -10.57
N SER A 143 -0.99 -12.35 -10.80
CA SER A 143 -0.21 -12.03 -12.00
C SER A 143 -0.79 -12.58 -13.30
N SER A 144 -1.72 -13.54 -13.22
CA SER A 144 -2.44 -14.08 -14.37
C SER A 144 -3.69 -13.27 -14.75
N HIS A 145 -4.00 -12.20 -13.99
CA HIS A 145 -5.07 -11.29 -14.36
C HIS A 145 -4.80 -10.69 -15.74
N PRO A 146 -5.77 -10.61 -16.67
CA PRO A 146 -5.55 -10.10 -18.03
C PRO A 146 -4.86 -8.74 -18.07
N ASP A 147 -5.26 -7.81 -17.18
CA ASP A 147 -4.67 -6.48 -17.10
C ASP A 147 -3.24 -6.44 -16.53
N LEU A 148 -2.82 -7.50 -15.84
CA LEU A 148 -1.50 -7.59 -15.20
C LEU A 148 -0.57 -8.59 -15.89
N ALA A 149 -1.06 -9.31 -16.88
CA ALA A 149 -0.26 -10.28 -17.64
C ALA A 149 0.95 -9.58 -18.28
N GLY A 150 2.15 -10.08 -17.98
CA GLY A 150 3.40 -9.49 -18.44
C GLY A 150 3.82 -8.19 -17.70
N ARG A 151 3.05 -7.72 -16.73
CA ARG A 151 3.39 -6.52 -15.90
C ARG A 151 4.09 -6.86 -14.60
N VAL A 152 4.13 -8.13 -14.20
CA VAL A 152 4.73 -8.58 -12.93
C VAL A 152 6.07 -9.26 -13.20
N ASP A 153 7.14 -8.78 -12.58
CA ASP A 153 8.45 -9.42 -12.57
C ASP A 153 8.42 -10.63 -11.62
N THR A 154 8.08 -11.79 -12.17
CA THR A 154 7.95 -13.04 -11.43
C THR A 154 9.26 -13.53 -10.82
N ALA A 155 10.39 -13.18 -11.43
CA ALA A 155 11.72 -13.60 -10.95
C ALA A 155 12.17 -12.82 -9.70
N LYS A 156 11.67 -11.59 -9.54
CA LYS A 156 11.97 -10.72 -8.40
C LYS A 156 10.86 -10.72 -7.34
N SER A 157 9.69 -11.27 -7.66
CA SER A 157 8.58 -11.36 -6.71
C SER A 157 8.83 -12.45 -5.67
N ARG A 158 8.46 -12.16 -4.40
CA ARG A 158 8.79 -13.04 -3.26
C ARG A 158 7.76 -12.95 -2.14
N ASN A 159 7.62 -14.06 -1.40
CA ASN A 159 6.82 -14.16 -0.18
C ASN A 159 7.71 -14.08 1.06
N PHE A 160 7.32 -13.25 2.03
CA PHE A 160 8.01 -13.04 3.31
C PHE A 160 7.16 -13.46 4.51
N THR A 161 5.92 -13.94 4.30
CA THR A 161 5.07 -14.37 5.40
C THR A 161 5.64 -15.65 6.04
N SER A 162 5.60 -15.72 7.36
CA SER A 162 6.12 -16.85 8.14
C SER A 162 5.17 -18.05 8.16
N PRO A 163 5.66 -19.26 8.58
CA PRO A 163 4.87 -20.49 8.61
C PRO A 163 3.58 -20.42 9.41
N ALA A 164 3.55 -19.65 10.48
CA ALA A 164 2.38 -19.58 11.35
C ALA A 164 1.13 -18.99 10.67
N GLY A 165 1.32 -18.14 9.64
CA GLY A 165 0.21 -17.59 8.85
C GLY A 165 -0.10 -18.36 7.56
N ALA A 166 0.69 -19.36 7.19
CA ALA A 166 0.73 -19.89 5.81
C ALA A 166 -0.04 -21.19 5.57
N THR A 167 -0.63 -21.80 6.57
CA THR A 167 -1.12 -23.20 6.50
C THR A 167 -2.58 -23.36 6.09
N ALA A 168 -3.18 -22.41 5.38
CA ALA A 168 -4.46 -22.68 4.77
C ALA A 168 -4.27 -23.37 3.39
N ALA A 169 -5.14 -24.34 3.05
CA ALA A 169 -5.00 -25.26 1.91
C ALA A 169 -4.42 -24.64 0.63
N GLY A 170 -3.25 -25.07 0.19
CA GLY A 170 -2.62 -24.75 -1.07
C GLY A 170 -1.63 -23.57 -1.09
N CYS A 171 -1.55 -22.73 -0.05
CA CYS A 171 -0.51 -21.73 0.08
C CYS A 171 0.52 -22.17 1.12
N THR A 172 1.78 -22.14 0.76
CA THR A 172 2.89 -22.33 1.70
C THR A 172 3.62 -21.00 1.87
N ASN A 173 4.43 -20.93 2.92
CA ASN A 173 5.34 -19.79 3.13
C ASN A 173 6.60 -19.84 2.25
N ALA A 174 6.66 -20.73 1.26
CA ALA A 174 7.79 -20.76 0.34
C ALA A 174 7.95 -19.39 -0.35
N PRO A 175 9.19 -18.92 -0.52
CA PRO A 175 9.47 -17.64 -1.18
C PRO A 175 8.80 -17.48 -2.56
N SER A 176 8.58 -18.58 -3.28
CA SER A 176 7.90 -18.61 -4.58
C SER A 176 6.38 -18.42 -4.51
N ASN A 177 5.75 -18.53 -3.34
CA ASN A 177 4.30 -18.44 -3.19
C ASN A 177 3.79 -16.99 -2.95
N TRP A 178 4.37 -16.04 -3.64
CA TRP A 178 3.97 -14.64 -3.58
C TRP A 178 2.65 -14.36 -4.31
N ASN A 179 2.22 -15.22 -5.22
CA ASN A 179 0.96 -15.15 -5.98
C ASN A 179 -0.12 -16.10 -5.45
N CYS A 180 0.01 -16.57 -4.23
CA CYS A 180 -0.96 -17.45 -3.61
C CYS A 180 -2.10 -16.67 -2.96
N ASP A 181 -3.33 -17.06 -3.29
CA ASP A 181 -4.54 -16.38 -2.87
C ASP A 181 -4.99 -16.75 -1.45
N ARG A 182 -5.08 -15.74 -0.63
CA ARG A 182 -5.62 -15.77 0.74
C ARG A 182 -6.22 -14.42 1.09
N GLY A 183 -7.48 -14.38 1.40
CA GLY A 183 -8.22 -13.24 1.94
C GLY A 183 -7.91 -11.85 1.40
N THR A 184 -6.71 -11.36 1.56
CA THR A 184 -6.24 -10.04 1.13
C THR A 184 -5.56 -10.01 -0.24
N PHE A 185 -5.52 -11.10 -0.94
CA PHE A 185 -4.88 -11.22 -2.25
C PHE A 185 -5.48 -10.28 -3.32
N TRP A 186 -6.79 -10.07 -3.27
CA TRP A 186 -7.45 -9.11 -4.15
C TRP A 186 -6.87 -7.70 -3.98
N HIS A 187 -6.50 -7.32 -2.75
CA HIS A 187 -6.01 -5.98 -2.42
C HIS A 187 -4.69 -5.66 -3.12
N GLY A 188 -3.67 -6.53 -3.01
CA GLY A 188 -2.41 -6.34 -3.70
C GLY A 188 -2.54 -6.39 -5.23
N THR A 189 -3.51 -7.16 -5.77
CA THR A 189 -3.86 -7.17 -7.18
C THR A 189 -4.46 -5.82 -7.60
N HIS A 190 -5.38 -5.27 -6.81
CA HIS A 190 -6.03 -3.98 -7.02
C HIS A 190 -5.01 -2.83 -7.01
N VAL A 191 -4.17 -2.79 -5.98
CA VAL A 191 -3.06 -1.83 -5.84
C VAL A 191 -2.12 -1.90 -7.05
N SER A 192 -1.73 -3.11 -7.47
CA SER A 192 -0.88 -3.30 -8.65
C SER A 192 -1.55 -2.85 -9.94
N GLY A 193 -2.87 -3.03 -10.05
CA GLY A 193 -3.67 -2.57 -11.16
C GLY A 193 -3.74 -1.05 -11.26
N ILE A 194 -3.88 -0.33 -10.15
CA ILE A 194 -3.82 1.14 -10.12
C ILE A 194 -2.47 1.64 -10.65
N ILE A 195 -1.39 0.90 -10.35
CA ILE A 195 -0.06 1.24 -10.85
C ILE A 195 0.06 0.93 -12.33
N ALA A 196 -0.17 -0.34 -12.75
CA ALA A 196 0.34 -0.87 -14.01
C ALA A 196 -0.63 -1.74 -14.82
N ALA A 197 -1.94 -1.65 -14.59
CA ALA A 197 -2.90 -2.34 -15.47
C ALA A 197 -2.72 -1.86 -16.91
N SER A 198 -2.65 -2.81 -17.86
CA SER A 198 -2.23 -2.51 -19.23
C SER A 198 -3.35 -1.89 -20.11
N GLY A 199 -4.61 -2.21 -19.83
CA GLY A 199 -5.79 -1.68 -20.54
C GLY A 199 -5.89 -1.96 -22.04
N VAL A 200 -4.97 -2.75 -22.60
CA VAL A 200 -4.85 -2.92 -24.07
C VAL A 200 -5.02 -4.36 -24.55
N ASN A 201 -5.39 -5.29 -23.69
CA ASN A 201 -5.40 -6.73 -24.01
C ASN A 201 -6.81 -7.32 -24.09
N ASN A 202 -7.72 -6.68 -24.75
CA ASN A 202 -9.13 -7.05 -24.98
C ASN A 202 -10.12 -6.56 -23.93
N GLY A 203 -9.84 -5.42 -23.33
CA GLY A 203 -10.71 -4.80 -22.34
C GLY A 203 -10.17 -4.90 -20.91
N GLY A 204 -10.66 -4.04 -20.03
CA GLY A 204 -10.22 -3.96 -18.65
C GLY A 204 -9.95 -2.53 -18.21
N THR A 205 -9.14 -2.37 -17.18
CA THR A 205 -8.73 -1.10 -16.62
C THR A 205 -7.34 -0.69 -17.07
N VAL A 206 -7.03 0.61 -16.96
CA VAL A 206 -5.70 1.16 -17.24
C VAL A 206 -5.09 1.70 -15.97
N GLY A 207 -3.87 1.30 -15.67
CA GLY A 207 -3.07 1.85 -14.59
C GLY A 207 -2.47 3.20 -14.95
N ILE A 208 -2.05 3.96 -13.95
CA ILE A 208 -1.50 5.31 -14.14
C ILE A 208 -0.12 5.27 -14.83
N ALA A 209 0.65 4.22 -14.57
CA ALA A 209 1.92 3.93 -15.22
C ALA A 209 1.86 2.56 -15.93
N PRO A 210 1.09 2.43 -17.04
CA PRO A 210 0.71 1.13 -17.61
C PRO A 210 1.87 0.30 -18.15
N ASP A 211 3.04 0.90 -18.37
CA ASP A 211 4.26 0.19 -18.80
C ASP A 211 5.30 0.02 -17.67
N ALA A 212 4.95 0.38 -16.43
CA ALA A 212 5.79 0.05 -15.28
C ALA A 212 5.76 -1.46 -15.00
N THR A 213 6.82 -1.95 -14.37
CA THR A 213 6.92 -3.35 -13.94
C THR A 213 6.67 -3.45 -12.44
N VAL A 214 5.72 -4.27 -12.04
CA VAL A 214 5.43 -4.55 -10.62
C VAL A 214 6.31 -5.68 -10.11
N VAL A 215 6.86 -5.52 -8.91
CA VAL A 215 7.49 -6.59 -8.14
C VAL A 215 6.60 -6.88 -6.93
N SER A 216 5.98 -8.04 -6.88
CA SER A 216 5.09 -8.44 -5.78
C SER A 216 5.90 -8.96 -4.60
N LEU A 217 5.84 -8.26 -3.47
CA LEU A 217 6.50 -8.65 -2.22
C LEU A 217 5.41 -8.93 -1.17
N LYS A 218 5.05 -10.20 -1.06
CA LYS A 218 3.97 -10.61 -0.15
C LYS A 218 4.44 -10.56 1.30
N ALA A 219 3.88 -9.63 2.07
CA ALA A 219 4.12 -9.43 3.49
C ALA A 219 2.82 -9.39 4.33
N LEU A 220 1.66 -9.57 3.68
CA LEU A 220 0.38 -9.69 4.35
C LEU A 220 -0.26 -11.06 4.09
N HIS A 221 -1.03 -11.52 5.07
CA HIS A 221 -1.83 -12.74 4.98
C HIS A 221 -3.15 -12.55 5.74
N ASN A 222 -4.29 -12.67 5.04
CA ASN A 222 -5.62 -12.47 5.63
C ASN A 222 -5.80 -11.16 6.42
N GLY A 223 -5.26 -10.04 5.90
CA GLY A 223 -5.33 -8.73 6.59
C GLY A 223 -4.33 -8.56 7.72
N THR A 224 -3.49 -9.57 7.99
CA THR A 224 -2.45 -9.48 9.01
C THR A 224 -1.07 -9.39 8.37
N GLY A 225 -0.14 -8.75 9.06
CA GLY A 225 1.28 -8.70 8.73
C GLY A 225 2.09 -8.47 9.99
N SER A 226 3.40 -8.54 9.89
CA SER A 226 4.26 -8.24 11.03
C SER A 226 5.30 -7.19 10.67
N PHE A 227 5.88 -6.55 11.68
CA PHE A 227 7.02 -5.66 11.47
C PHE A 227 8.15 -6.39 10.73
N GLY A 228 8.46 -7.63 11.13
CA GLY A 228 9.49 -8.43 10.50
C GLY A 228 9.23 -8.70 9.04
N TRP A 229 8.03 -9.12 8.65
CA TRP A 229 7.70 -9.40 7.25
C TRP A 229 7.82 -8.15 6.38
N ILE A 230 7.31 -7.01 6.86
CA ILE A 230 7.37 -5.73 6.15
C ILE A 230 8.82 -5.26 6.02
N ILE A 231 9.60 -5.34 7.10
CA ILE A 231 11.04 -4.99 7.10
C ILE A 231 11.81 -5.89 6.14
N ALA A 232 11.61 -7.21 6.18
CA ALA A 232 12.27 -8.16 5.29
C ALA A 232 11.95 -7.88 3.81
N ALA A 233 10.68 -7.63 3.49
CA ALA A 233 10.24 -7.28 2.15
C ALA A 233 10.87 -5.97 1.65
N MET A 234 10.92 -4.96 2.51
CA MET A 234 11.53 -3.66 2.18
C MET A 234 13.04 -3.75 1.95
N LEU A 235 13.75 -4.49 2.81
CA LEU A 235 15.19 -4.70 2.66
C LEU A 235 15.53 -5.49 1.39
N TYR A 236 14.73 -6.51 1.08
CA TYR A 236 14.86 -7.26 -0.18
C TYR A 236 14.60 -6.35 -1.40
N ALA A 237 13.58 -5.50 -1.35
CA ALA A 237 13.30 -4.55 -2.41
C ALA A 237 14.52 -3.65 -2.71
N ALA A 238 15.20 -3.20 -1.64
CA ALA A 238 16.37 -2.33 -1.73
C ALA A 238 17.65 -3.06 -2.16
N ASP A 239 17.85 -4.30 -1.70
CA ASP A 239 19.11 -5.02 -1.92
C ASP A 239 19.11 -5.85 -3.21
N GLU A 240 17.98 -6.49 -3.56
CA GLU A 240 17.95 -7.52 -4.59
C GLU A 240 16.98 -7.24 -5.73
N ALA A 241 15.85 -6.59 -5.47
CA ALA A 241 14.82 -6.38 -6.48
C ALA A 241 15.14 -5.21 -7.42
N ASN A 242 16.05 -4.32 -7.05
CA ASN A 242 16.46 -3.15 -7.84
C ASN A 242 15.24 -2.30 -8.27
N VAL A 243 14.45 -1.88 -7.31
CA VAL A 243 13.23 -1.08 -7.54
C VAL A 243 13.51 0.39 -7.27
N SER A 244 12.88 1.26 -8.05
CA SER A 244 12.97 2.71 -7.85
C SER A 244 11.93 3.26 -6.86
N ILE A 245 10.84 2.51 -6.67
CA ILE A 245 9.71 2.90 -5.85
C ILE A 245 9.21 1.68 -5.07
N ILE A 246 8.92 1.87 -3.81
CA ILE A 246 8.26 0.88 -2.95
C ILE A 246 6.91 1.45 -2.55
N ASN A 247 5.83 0.78 -2.94
CA ASN A 247 4.48 1.10 -2.52
C ASN A 247 4.06 0.18 -1.36
N MET A 248 3.55 0.78 -0.30
CA MET A 248 2.96 0.10 0.84
C MET A 248 1.55 0.64 1.08
N SER A 249 0.56 -0.06 0.52
CA SER A 249 -0.86 0.22 0.75
C SER A 249 -1.34 -0.44 2.03
N LEU A 250 -0.63 -0.18 3.11
CA LEU A 250 -0.84 -0.73 4.44
C LEU A 250 -0.41 0.29 5.49
N GLY A 251 -0.98 0.18 6.68
CA GLY A 251 -0.63 1.03 7.80
C GLY A 251 -1.38 0.60 9.05
N ALA A 252 -0.79 0.88 10.20
CA ALA A 252 -1.43 0.69 11.50
C ALA A 252 -1.05 1.84 12.44
N GLU A 253 -2.01 2.33 13.19
CA GLU A 253 -1.78 3.23 14.29
C GLU A 253 -1.10 2.45 15.43
N THR A 254 0.06 2.92 15.85
CA THR A 254 0.89 2.19 16.81
C THR A 254 1.39 3.12 17.90
N PRO A 255 1.22 2.76 19.19
CA PRO A 255 1.85 3.46 20.29
C PRO A 255 3.38 3.31 20.20
N ARG A 256 4.07 4.37 19.82
CA ARG A 256 5.51 4.39 19.54
C ARG A 256 6.35 3.85 20.69
N LYS A 257 5.96 4.17 21.95
CA LYS A 257 6.73 3.77 23.13
C LYS A 257 6.70 2.26 23.39
N GLN A 258 5.59 1.60 23.09
CA GLN A 258 5.42 0.16 23.34
C GLN A 258 6.23 -0.70 22.35
N ASN A 259 6.45 -0.17 21.14
CA ASN A 259 7.14 -0.88 20.05
C ASN A 259 8.43 -0.15 19.62
N ALA A 260 9.12 0.51 20.55
CA ALA A 260 10.21 1.44 20.22
C ALA A 260 11.34 0.79 19.40
N GLY A 261 11.75 -0.44 19.74
CA GLY A 261 12.79 -1.17 19.01
C GLY A 261 12.35 -1.53 17.59
N LEU A 262 11.14 -2.07 17.43
CA LEU A 262 10.58 -2.41 16.12
C LEU A 262 10.36 -1.15 15.25
N VAL A 263 9.88 -0.05 15.84
CA VAL A 263 9.76 1.24 15.16
C VAL A 263 11.14 1.76 14.73
N ALA A 264 12.17 1.60 15.57
CA ALA A 264 13.54 1.99 15.20
C ALA A 264 14.09 1.13 14.05
N ALA A 265 13.85 -0.18 14.06
CA ALA A 265 14.21 -1.10 12.98
C ALA A 265 13.50 -0.73 11.66
N LEU A 266 12.20 -0.43 11.72
CA LEU A 266 11.42 -0.01 10.57
C LEU A 266 11.93 1.34 10.00
N ASN A 267 12.18 2.34 10.85
CA ASN A 267 12.79 3.61 10.44
C ASN A 267 14.13 3.39 9.74
N ARG A 268 14.96 2.51 10.28
CA ARG A 268 16.25 2.15 9.69
C ARG A 268 16.10 1.47 8.34
N ALA A 269 15.12 0.57 8.18
CA ALA A 269 14.83 -0.10 6.92
C ALA A 269 14.34 0.90 5.84
N VAL A 270 13.43 1.83 6.18
CA VAL A 270 12.97 2.89 5.26
C VAL A 270 14.12 3.79 4.83
N ASN A 271 14.93 4.25 5.78
CA ASN A 271 16.08 5.10 5.48
C ASN A 271 17.13 4.37 4.63
N TYR A 272 17.34 3.07 4.89
CA TYR A 272 18.23 2.23 4.09
C TYR A 272 17.71 2.08 2.66
N ALA A 273 16.43 1.74 2.48
CA ALA A 273 15.82 1.63 1.14
C ALA A 273 15.93 2.96 0.37
N THR A 274 15.71 4.08 1.05
CA THR A 274 15.89 5.42 0.46
C THR A 274 17.34 5.67 0.06
N ALA A 275 18.31 5.33 0.89
CA ALA A 275 19.74 5.47 0.59
C ALA A 275 20.18 4.54 -0.58
N ARG A 276 19.49 3.41 -0.77
CA ARG A 276 19.70 2.48 -1.88
C ARG A 276 19.02 2.90 -3.18
N GLY A 277 18.25 3.98 -3.18
CA GLY A 277 17.65 4.56 -4.39
C GLY A 277 16.14 4.35 -4.54
N SER A 278 15.46 3.80 -3.54
CA SER A 278 14.02 3.55 -3.59
C SER A 278 13.24 4.65 -2.86
N LEU A 279 12.28 5.29 -3.53
CA LEU A 279 11.28 6.15 -2.89
C LEU A 279 10.23 5.26 -2.22
N VAL A 280 9.97 5.49 -0.93
CA VAL A 280 8.98 4.74 -0.17
C VAL A 280 7.69 5.54 -0.07
N VAL A 281 6.59 4.99 -0.61
CA VAL A 281 5.26 5.60 -0.69
C VAL A 281 4.28 4.75 0.12
N VAL A 282 3.55 5.37 1.02
CA VAL A 282 2.74 4.68 2.03
C VAL A 282 1.35 5.29 2.13
N ALA A 283 0.34 4.47 2.38
CA ALA A 283 -1.01 4.91 2.73
C ALA A 283 -1.02 5.65 4.08
N ALA A 284 -1.75 6.76 4.18
CA ALA A 284 -1.82 7.56 5.41
C ALA A 284 -2.65 6.92 6.53
N GLY A 285 -3.46 5.88 6.20
CA GLY A 285 -4.40 5.24 7.12
C GLY A 285 -5.84 5.71 6.93
N ASN A 286 -6.79 4.93 7.44
CA ASN A 286 -8.22 5.08 7.14
C ASN A 286 -9.09 5.34 8.38
N SER A 287 -8.52 5.83 9.47
CA SER A 287 -9.23 6.04 10.75
C SER A 287 -9.87 7.42 10.90
N GLY A 288 -9.59 8.34 9.94
CA GLY A 288 -10.08 9.72 10.00
C GLY A 288 -9.41 10.56 11.09
N TYR A 289 -8.21 10.18 11.53
CA TYR A 289 -7.53 10.82 12.65
C TYR A 289 -6.66 12.00 12.23
N ASP A 290 -6.71 13.06 13.05
CA ASP A 290 -5.72 14.14 13.04
C ASP A 290 -4.44 13.65 13.72
N MET A 291 -3.42 13.32 12.94
CA MET A 291 -2.16 12.79 13.47
C MET A 291 -1.24 13.87 14.05
N ASP A 292 -1.55 15.15 13.87
CA ASP A 292 -0.93 16.23 14.66
C ASP A 292 -1.49 16.24 16.10
N LYS A 293 -2.66 15.60 16.30
CA LYS A 293 -3.35 15.45 17.59
C LYS A 293 -4.02 14.08 17.65
N PRO A 294 -3.24 12.99 17.70
CA PRO A 294 -3.81 11.65 17.67
C PRO A 294 -4.75 11.43 18.85
N PRO A 295 -5.82 10.64 18.68
CA PRO A 295 -6.77 10.38 19.74
C PRO A 295 -6.09 9.65 20.90
N GLU A 296 -6.56 9.92 22.14
CA GLU A 296 -6.03 9.24 23.33
C GLU A 296 -6.45 7.78 23.41
N GLN A 297 -7.54 7.42 22.76
CA GLN A 297 -8.10 6.06 22.73
C GLN A 297 -8.83 5.80 21.41
N VAL A 298 -8.94 4.53 21.06
CA VAL A 298 -9.68 4.04 19.89
C VAL A 298 -10.77 3.07 20.35
N GLU A 299 -11.94 3.15 19.72
CA GLU A 299 -12.99 2.17 19.92
C GLU A 299 -12.68 0.91 19.09
N VAL A 300 -12.28 -0.19 19.74
CA VAL A 300 -11.92 -1.46 19.10
C VAL A 300 -13.11 -2.40 18.89
N SER A 301 -14.18 -2.16 19.62
CA SER A 301 -15.51 -2.77 19.42
C SER A 301 -16.55 -1.91 20.14
N PRO A 302 -17.86 -2.04 19.84
CA PRO A 302 -18.88 -1.19 20.43
C PRO A 302 -18.76 -1.06 21.95
N GLY A 303 -18.42 0.14 22.43
CA GLY A 303 -18.21 0.45 23.85
C GLY A 303 -16.89 -0.02 24.46
N VAL A 304 -15.98 -0.61 23.68
CA VAL A 304 -14.64 -1.05 24.14
C VAL A 304 -13.58 -0.13 23.57
N PHE A 305 -12.89 0.57 24.44
CA PHE A 305 -11.84 1.53 24.08
C PHE A 305 -10.48 1.02 24.51
N GLU A 306 -9.50 1.15 23.60
CA GLU A 306 -8.09 0.89 23.91
C GLU A 306 -7.29 2.20 23.87
N PRO A 307 -6.32 2.40 24.78
CA PRO A 307 -5.52 3.61 24.79
C PRO A 307 -4.52 3.60 23.63
N LEU A 308 -4.55 4.63 22.80
CA LEU A 308 -3.50 4.92 21.82
C LEU A 308 -2.41 5.81 22.41
N GLY A 309 -2.82 6.87 23.08
CA GLY A 309 -1.95 7.86 23.72
C GLY A 309 -1.30 8.86 22.76
N PRO A 310 -0.73 9.93 23.30
CA PRO A 310 -0.23 11.06 22.50
C PRO A 310 1.05 10.77 21.71
N SER A 311 1.62 9.58 21.83
CA SER A 311 2.79 9.16 21.05
C SER A 311 2.43 8.16 19.95
N THR A 312 1.17 8.07 19.59
CA THR A 312 0.70 7.22 18.48
C THR A 312 1.19 7.78 17.15
N ILE A 313 1.66 6.88 16.31
CA ILE A 313 2.10 7.15 14.94
C ILE A 313 1.45 6.14 13.98
N VAL A 314 1.33 6.51 12.72
CA VAL A 314 0.98 5.59 11.65
C VAL A 314 2.25 4.99 11.06
N ILE A 315 2.40 3.67 11.19
CA ILE A 315 3.50 2.94 10.59
C ILE A 315 3.04 2.20 9.33
N PRO A 316 3.89 2.13 8.29
CA PRO A 316 5.19 2.78 8.11
C PRO A 316 5.14 4.22 7.58
N ALA A 317 3.96 4.86 7.50
CA ALA A 317 3.78 6.20 6.92
C ALA A 317 4.64 7.28 7.59
N GLU A 318 4.77 7.24 8.90
CA GLU A 318 5.62 8.16 9.67
C GLU A 318 7.01 7.57 9.95
N SER A 319 7.49 6.64 9.13
CA SER A 319 8.78 5.99 9.31
C SER A 319 9.84 6.55 8.38
N GLY A 320 10.95 7.03 8.95
CA GLY A 320 12.12 7.47 8.19
C GLY A 320 11.81 8.53 7.13
N ASN A 321 12.24 8.27 5.89
CA ASN A 321 12.01 9.15 4.73
C ASN A 321 10.79 8.75 3.88
N ALA A 322 9.89 7.94 4.39
CA ALA A 322 8.65 7.59 3.69
C ALA A 322 7.81 8.84 3.37
N ILE A 323 6.96 8.73 2.38
CA ILE A 323 5.94 9.73 2.08
C ILE A 323 4.57 9.12 2.28
N ALA A 324 3.73 9.77 3.07
CA ALA A 324 2.35 9.36 3.28
C ALA A 324 1.42 10.05 2.28
N VAL A 325 0.43 9.28 1.81
CA VAL A 325 -0.56 9.74 0.82
C VAL A 325 -1.94 9.66 1.43
N SER A 326 -2.59 10.80 1.56
CA SER A 326 -3.99 10.91 1.97
C SER A 326 -4.94 10.64 0.80
N ALA A 327 -6.19 10.34 1.10
CA ALA A 327 -7.17 9.97 0.10
C ALA A 327 -8.15 11.11 -0.22
N THR A 328 -8.48 11.24 -1.51
CA THR A 328 -9.54 12.10 -2.03
C THR A 328 -10.51 11.34 -2.92
N ALA A 329 -11.69 11.90 -3.12
CA ALA A 329 -12.70 11.33 -3.99
C ALA A 329 -13.55 12.43 -4.65
N PRO A 330 -14.25 12.15 -5.75
CA PRO A 330 -15.40 12.93 -6.17
C PRO A 330 -16.59 12.68 -5.23
N MET A 331 -17.64 13.44 -5.41
CA MET A 331 -18.92 13.23 -4.73
C MET A 331 -20.04 13.18 -5.75
N GLY A 332 -20.48 11.98 -6.13
CA GLY A 332 -21.49 11.77 -7.15
C GLY A 332 -20.97 12.00 -8.56
N TYR A 333 -19.80 11.49 -8.89
CA TYR A 333 -19.13 11.72 -10.17
C TYR A 333 -20.05 11.54 -11.39
N TYR A 334 -20.76 10.41 -11.46
CA TYR A 334 -21.67 10.13 -12.56
C TYR A 334 -23.09 10.67 -12.35
N ALA A 335 -23.50 10.94 -11.13
CA ALA A 335 -24.80 11.56 -10.85
C ALA A 335 -24.89 12.99 -11.39
N VAL A 336 -23.74 13.70 -11.48
CA VAL A 336 -23.66 15.07 -11.97
C VAL A 336 -22.95 15.19 -13.33
N GLY A 337 -22.91 14.10 -14.11
CA GLY A 337 -22.42 14.13 -15.50
C GLY A 337 -20.91 13.97 -15.67
N GLY A 338 -20.19 13.41 -14.73
CA GLY A 338 -18.79 13.04 -14.88
C GLY A 338 -17.77 14.18 -14.80
N SER A 339 -18.19 15.35 -14.33
CA SER A 339 -17.35 16.55 -14.25
C SER A 339 -17.13 17.07 -12.82
N THR A 340 -17.35 16.22 -11.84
CA THR A 340 -17.24 16.61 -10.44
C THR A 340 -15.77 16.76 -10.04
N TYR A 341 -15.49 17.75 -9.21
CA TYR A 341 -14.21 17.95 -8.57
C TYR A 341 -13.82 16.72 -7.72
N ALA A 342 -12.63 16.18 -7.94
CA ALA A 342 -12.20 14.90 -7.41
C ALA A 342 -11.19 15.00 -6.25
N ALA A 343 -10.84 16.20 -5.81
CA ALA A 343 -9.90 16.42 -4.73
C ALA A 343 -10.58 16.71 -3.37
N ILE A 344 -11.80 16.17 -3.17
CA ILE A 344 -12.48 16.28 -1.86
C ILE A 344 -11.82 15.27 -0.91
N PRO A 345 -11.30 15.68 0.26
CA PRO A 345 -10.78 14.74 1.25
C PRO A 345 -11.84 13.71 1.65
N THR A 346 -11.45 12.45 1.68
CA THR A 346 -12.38 11.37 2.04
C THR A 346 -12.72 11.39 3.53
N SER A 347 -13.88 10.82 3.86
CA SER A 347 -14.41 10.79 5.23
C SER A 347 -13.55 10.02 6.22
N TYR A 348 -12.70 9.13 5.71
CA TYR A 348 -11.90 8.18 6.51
C TYR A 348 -10.41 8.49 6.51
N THR A 349 -9.89 9.35 5.63
CA THR A 349 -8.44 9.54 5.53
C THR A 349 -7.83 10.08 6.83
N ASN A 350 -6.74 9.47 7.29
CA ASN A 350 -5.91 10.11 8.28
C ASN A 350 -5.27 11.36 7.67
N TYR A 351 -5.04 12.38 8.48
CA TYR A 351 -4.53 13.67 8.07
C TYR A 351 -3.61 14.29 9.14
N GLY A 352 -2.97 15.38 8.81
CA GLY A 352 -2.04 16.10 9.69
C GLY A 352 -0.87 16.67 8.90
N ASN A 353 -0.37 17.84 9.29
CA ASN A 353 0.77 18.48 8.63
C ASN A 353 2.06 17.69 8.80
N SER A 354 2.16 16.91 9.89
CA SER A 354 3.31 16.04 10.16
C SER A 354 3.26 14.74 9.35
N LEU A 355 2.06 14.29 8.93
CA LEU A 355 1.85 13.02 8.24
C LEU A 355 1.85 13.17 6.72
N VAL A 356 0.92 13.98 6.18
CA VAL A 356 0.57 13.97 4.76
C VAL A 356 1.62 14.68 3.92
N TRP A 357 2.14 13.98 2.90
CA TRP A 357 3.05 14.57 1.93
C TRP A 357 2.32 15.08 0.67
N VAL A 358 1.42 14.28 0.12
CA VAL A 358 0.51 14.60 -0.98
C VAL A 358 -0.80 13.86 -0.80
N SER A 359 -1.85 14.29 -1.51
CA SER A 359 -3.11 13.55 -1.62
C SER A 359 -3.25 12.90 -3.00
N GLY A 360 -4.06 11.85 -3.07
CA GLY A 360 -4.33 11.12 -4.30
C GLY A 360 -5.73 10.50 -4.35
N PRO A 361 -6.16 9.98 -5.51
CA PRO A 361 -7.47 9.38 -5.67
C PRO A 361 -7.59 8.08 -4.85
N GLY A 362 -8.39 8.13 -3.80
CA GLY A 362 -8.66 7.01 -2.89
C GLY A 362 -10.07 6.46 -2.97
N GLY A 363 -11.02 7.27 -3.46
CA GLY A 363 -12.45 6.94 -3.51
C GLY A 363 -13.15 7.11 -2.17
N ASP A 364 -14.46 7.33 -2.20
CA ASP A 364 -15.31 7.39 -0.98
C ASP A 364 -16.75 6.97 -1.33
N SER A 365 -17.49 6.50 -0.33
CA SER A 365 -18.92 6.20 -0.43
C SER A 365 -19.79 7.30 0.21
N ALA A 366 -19.26 8.50 0.35
CA ALA A 366 -19.89 9.61 1.05
C ALA A 366 -21.08 10.25 0.30
N TYR A 367 -21.22 9.99 -1.01
CA TYR A 367 -22.35 10.51 -1.78
C TYR A 367 -23.69 10.14 -1.18
N PRO A 368 -24.54 11.10 -0.84
CA PRO A 368 -25.75 10.85 -0.06
C PRO A 368 -26.92 10.27 -0.88
N GLY A 369 -26.82 10.26 -2.22
CA GLY A 369 -27.84 9.73 -3.12
C GLY A 369 -27.94 8.20 -3.06
N ASN A 370 -29.15 7.68 -3.31
CA ASN A 370 -29.41 6.23 -3.43
C ASN A 370 -29.87 5.84 -4.83
N GLU A 371 -29.86 6.77 -5.76
CA GLU A 371 -30.19 6.52 -7.16
C GLU A 371 -29.15 5.65 -7.83
N ASN A 372 -29.57 4.92 -8.86
CA ASN A 372 -28.67 4.15 -9.71
C ASN A 372 -28.18 5.02 -10.88
N CYS A 373 -26.91 4.92 -11.16
CA CYS A 373 -26.29 5.42 -12.39
C CYS A 373 -26.07 4.24 -13.35
N THR A 374 -26.31 4.48 -14.64
CA THR A 374 -26.04 3.51 -15.72
C THR A 374 -25.00 4.10 -16.63
N ILE A 375 -23.82 3.47 -16.69
CA ILE A 375 -22.67 3.98 -17.41
C ILE A 375 -22.31 3.02 -18.55
N PRO A 376 -22.08 3.54 -19.78
CA PRO A 376 -21.57 2.71 -20.86
C PRO A 376 -20.20 2.11 -20.54
N ALA A 377 -20.08 0.79 -20.56
CA ALA A 377 -18.83 0.08 -20.57
C ALA A 377 -18.50 -0.25 -22.03
N LEU A 378 -17.46 0.33 -22.61
CA LEU A 378 -17.14 0.19 -24.02
C LEU A 378 -16.43 -1.13 -24.31
N PRO A 379 -16.62 -1.75 -25.52
CA PRO A 379 -17.33 -1.24 -26.70
C PRO A 379 -18.84 -1.48 -26.69
N ALA A 380 -19.39 -2.38 -25.88
CA ALA A 380 -20.82 -2.65 -25.86
C ALA A 380 -21.28 -3.12 -24.47
N GLY A 381 -22.38 -2.54 -24.02
CA GLY A 381 -22.99 -2.84 -22.73
C GLY A 381 -23.00 -1.65 -21.77
N THR A 382 -23.68 -1.86 -20.67
CA THR A 382 -23.81 -0.85 -19.60
C THR A 382 -23.57 -1.51 -18.25
N VAL A 383 -23.10 -0.71 -17.30
CA VAL A 383 -22.98 -1.11 -15.88
C VAL A 383 -23.88 -0.21 -15.07
N THR A 384 -24.82 -0.80 -14.34
CA THR A 384 -25.74 -0.12 -13.45
C THR A 384 -25.41 -0.45 -12.01
N GLN A 385 -25.11 0.58 -11.22
CA GLN A 385 -24.81 0.49 -9.79
C GLN A 385 -25.39 1.71 -9.07
N PRO A 386 -25.54 1.67 -7.73
CA PRO A 386 -25.74 2.89 -6.97
C PRO A 386 -24.66 3.92 -7.32
N CYS A 387 -25.05 5.19 -7.54
CA CYS A 387 -24.13 6.19 -8.08
C CYS A 387 -22.86 6.38 -7.25
N TRP A 388 -22.94 6.21 -5.93
CA TRP A 388 -21.78 6.29 -5.04
C TRP A 388 -20.72 5.21 -5.30
N VAL A 389 -21.07 4.07 -5.91
CA VAL A 389 -20.10 3.02 -6.25
C VAL A 389 -19.08 3.53 -7.26
N PHE A 390 -19.52 4.42 -8.14
CA PHE A 390 -18.63 5.01 -9.15
C PHE A 390 -17.71 6.11 -8.60
N ASP A 391 -17.89 6.53 -7.35
CA ASP A 391 -16.94 7.41 -6.64
C ASP A 391 -15.76 6.62 -6.03
N LEU A 392 -15.86 5.29 -6.03
CA LEU A 392 -14.77 4.40 -5.63
C LEU A 392 -13.77 4.22 -6.77
N VAL A 393 -12.62 3.65 -6.47
CA VAL A 393 -11.56 3.38 -7.45
C VAL A 393 -11.73 1.98 -8.02
N LEU A 394 -11.89 1.88 -9.35
CA LEU A 394 -11.97 0.61 -10.08
C LEU A 394 -10.59 0.14 -10.52
N ALA A 395 -10.26 -1.11 -10.21
CA ALA A 395 -9.02 -1.75 -10.64
C ALA A 395 -9.17 -3.29 -10.70
N PRO A 396 -8.18 -4.02 -11.24
CA PRO A 396 -8.17 -5.48 -11.24
C PRO A 396 -8.37 -6.06 -9.84
N SER A 397 -9.01 -7.20 -9.76
CA SER A 397 -9.23 -7.96 -8.54
C SER A 397 -8.90 -9.44 -8.77
N ARG A 398 -9.19 -10.30 -7.81
CA ARG A 398 -8.89 -11.73 -7.90
C ARG A 398 -9.48 -12.43 -9.12
N ALA A 399 -10.76 -12.22 -9.39
CA ALA A 399 -11.50 -12.93 -10.43
C ALA A 399 -12.13 -11.99 -11.47
N GLY A 400 -11.67 -10.76 -11.54
CA GLY A 400 -12.20 -9.72 -12.40
C GLY A 400 -11.77 -8.35 -11.92
N TRP A 401 -12.71 -7.44 -11.78
CA TRP A 401 -12.48 -6.07 -11.37
C TRP A 401 -13.36 -5.73 -10.18
N SER A 402 -12.88 -4.84 -9.32
CA SER A 402 -13.65 -4.38 -8.17
C SER A 402 -13.44 -2.90 -7.92
N TRP A 403 -14.43 -2.26 -7.31
CA TRP A 403 -14.32 -0.93 -6.73
C TRP A 403 -13.90 -1.02 -5.28
N ALA A 404 -12.98 -0.18 -4.89
CA ALA A 404 -12.54 -0.05 -3.50
C ALA A 404 -12.27 1.41 -3.13
N ALA A 405 -12.33 1.71 -1.84
CA ALA A 405 -11.97 3.01 -1.28
C ALA A 405 -10.98 2.85 -0.13
N GLY A 406 -9.98 3.71 -0.08
CA GLY A 406 -8.96 3.73 0.97
C GLY A 406 -7.75 4.57 0.58
N THR A 407 -6.98 4.99 1.56
CA THR A 407 -5.63 5.52 1.32
C THR A 407 -4.74 4.47 0.63
N SER A 408 -5.13 3.20 0.73
CA SER A 408 -4.56 2.06 -0.02
C SER A 408 -4.69 2.21 -1.55
N MET A 409 -5.64 2.98 -2.07
CA MET A 409 -5.82 3.26 -3.50
C MET A 409 -5.11 4.56 -3.89
N ALA A 410 -4.99 5.51 -2.96
CA ALA A 410 -4.27 6.77 -3.17
C ALA A 410 -2.75 6.58 -3.23
N ALA A 411 -2.18 5.76 -2.37
CA ALA A 411 -0.75 5.48 -2.34
C ALA A 411 -0.21 4.93 -3.68
N PRO A 412 -0.80 3.89 -4.29
CA PRO A 412 -0.33 3.38 -5.59
C PRO A 412 -0.50 4.39 -6.72
N ALA A 413 -1.51 5.28 -6.66
CA ALA A 413 -1.62 6.36 -7.62
C ALA A 413 -0.42 7.33 -7.54
N ALA A 414 -0.02 7.72 -6.32
CA ALA A 414 1.17 8.54 -6.12
C ALA A 414 2.47 7.79 -6.49
N ALA A 415 2.56 6.50 -6.18
CA ALA A 415 3.70 5.66 -6.59
C ALA A 415 3.81 5.57 -8.12
N ALA A 416 2.70 5.47 -8.82
CA ALA A 416 2.66 5.45 -10.29
C ALA A 416 3.06 6.82 -10.89
N VAL A 417 2.60 7.94 -10.34
CA VAL A 417 3.07 9.27 -10.77
C VAL A 417 4.57 9.41 -10.53
N ALA A 418 5.08 8.91 -9.40
CA ALA A 418 6.53 8.87 -9.17
C ALA A 418 7.27 8.00 -10.19
N ALA A 419 6.63 6.92 -10.71
CA ALA A 419 7.20 6.11 -11.80
C ALA A 419 7.26 6.89 -13.13
N LEU A 420 6.25 7.71 -13.46
CA LEU A 420 6.30 8.60 -14.62
C LEU A 420 7.45 9.62 -14.49
N ILE A 421 7.62 10.21 -13.29
CA ILE A 421 8.76 11.10 -12.99
C ILE A 421 10.09 10.36 -13.17
N LYS A 422 10.19 9.13 -12.68
CA LYS A 422 11.43 8.33 -12.79
C LYS A 422 11.76 7.95 -14.23
N GLN A 423 10.76 7.67 -15.08
CA GLN A 423 10.97 7.49 -16.52
C GLN A 423 11.55 8.76 -17.16
N LYS A 424 10.99 9.94 -16.83
CA LYS A 424 11.49 11.22 -17.34
C LYS A 424 12.89 11.56 -16.82
N TYR A 425 13.16 11.26 -15.57
CA TYR A 425 14.42 11.56 -14.88
C TYR A 425 15.06 10.28 -14.33
N PRO A 426 15.65 9.44 -15.17
CA PRO A 426 16.11 8.10 -14.77
C PRO A 426 17.19 8.10 -13.69
N ASN A 427 17.93 9.19 -13.54
CA ASN A 427 18.96 9.36 -12.52
C ASN A 427 18.44 10.09 -11.26
N ALA A 428 17.15 10.44 -11.19
CA ALA A 428 16.61 11.12 -10.03
C ALA A 428 16.74 10.25 -8.76
N THR A 429 17.26 10.85 -7.72
CA THR A 429 17.32 10.25 -6.38
C THR A 429 15.94 10.22 -5.73
N PRO A 430 15.69 9.39 -4.70
CA PRO A 430 14.42 9.39 -3.98
C PRO A 430 14.02 10.77 -3.45
N ALA A 431 14.96 11.56 -2.95
CA ALA A 431 14.71 12.93 -2.51
C ALA A 431 14.25 13.83 -3.67
N GLN A 432 14.86 13.70 -4.84
CA GLN A 432 14.42 14.44 -6.03
C GLN A 432 13.04 13.98 -6.53
N LEU A 433 12.75 12.67 -6.50
CA LEU A 433 11.41 12.15 -6.82
C LEU A 433 10.36 12.72 -5.86
N LYS A 434 10.62 12.68 -4.55
CA LYS A 434 9.78 13.25 -3.49
C LYS A 434 9.50 14.74 -3.73
N THR A 435 10.54 15.51 -4.02
CA THR A 435 10.42 16.96 -4.29
C THR A 435 9.63 17.24 -5.56
N ARG A 436 9.90 16.51 -6.65
CA ARG A 436 9.18 16.68 -7.92
C ARG A 436 7.71 16.29 -7.81
N LEU A 437 7.40 15.22 -7.07
CA LEU A 437 6.03 14.83 -6.80
C LEU A 437 5.26 15.95 -6.08
N ALA A 438 5.87 16.60 -5.08
CA ALA A 438 5.29 17.72 -4.37
C ALA A 438 5.13 18.97 -5.28
N GLN A 439 6.17 19.32 -6.02
CA GLN A 439 6.16 20.52 -6.88
C GLN A 439 5.16 20.42 -8.04
N SER A 440 4.94 19.20 -8.57
CA SER A 440 3.97 18.95 -9.63
C SER A 440 2.52 18.79 -9.14
N ALA A 441 2.29 18.65 -7.84
CA ALA A 441 0.95 18.54 -7.29
C ALA A 441 0.13 19.81 -7.56
N THR A 442 -1.18 19.64 -7.69
CA THR A 442 -2.12 20.76 -7.76
C THR A 442 -2.42 21.22 -6.34
N ASP A 443 -2.16 22.49 -6.04
CA ASP A 443 -2.40 23.08 -4.73
C ASP A 443 -3.92 23.11 -4.45
N GLU A 444 -4.35 22.28 -3.52
CA GLU A 444 -5.76 22.10 -3.14
C GLU A 444 -5.93 22.38 -1.65
N GLY A 445 -7.15 22.72 -1.27
CA GLY A 445 -7.46 23.08 0.10
C GLY A 445 -6.91 24.46 0.50
N LYS A 446 -6.18 24.52 1.60
CA LYS A 446 -5.51 25.75 2.04
C LYS A 446 -4.23 25.94 1.23
N LYS A 447 -4.02 27.17 0.73
CA LYS A 447 -2.86 27.52 -0.09
C LYS A 447 -1.54 27.07 0.55
N GLY A 448 -0.73 26.33 -0.22
CA GLY A 448 0.53 25.74 0.21
C GLY A 448 0.31 24.42 0.96
N GLN A 449 1.26 24.00 1.77
CA GLN A 449 1.14 22.77 2.53
C GLN A 449 0.01 22.85 3.58
N ASP A 450 -0.86 21.85 3.60
CA ASP A 450 -1.94 21.72 4.58
C ASP A 450 -2.11 20.28 5.10
N ALA A 451 -2.95 20.12 6.13
CA ALA A 451 -3.11 18.85 6.81
C ALA A 451 -3.80 17.76 5.98
N MET A 452 -4.66 18.13 5.00
CA MET A 452 -5.45 17.19 4.21
C MET A 452 -4.74 16.76 2.93
N HIS A 453 -4.13 17.71 2.23
CA HIS A 453 -3.51 17.49 0.92
C HIS A 453 -1.98 17.49 0.95
N GLY A 454 -1.36 17.82 2.09
CA GLY A 454 0.08 18.01 2.16
C GLY A 454 0.54 19.10 1.19
N ASN A 455 1.34 18.75 0.18
CA ASN A 455 1.78 19.68 -0.88
C ASN A 455 0.78 19.79 -2.04
N GLY A 456 -0.38 19.12 -1.96
CA GLY A 456 -1.45 19.16 -2.96
C GLY A 456 -1.86 17.80 -3.49
N PHE A 457 -2.82 17.82 -4.42
CA PHE A 457 -3.33 16.65 -5.12
C PHE A 457 -2.39 16.27 -6.28
N ILE A 458 -1.97 15.02 -6.37
CA ILE A 458 -1.03 14.55 -7.40
C ILE A 458 -1.53 14.85 -8.81
N ASN A 459 -0.61 15.22 -9.72
CA ASN A 459 -0.94 15.50 -11.12
C ASN A 459 0.12 14.87 -12.04
N ALA A 460 -0.31 13.94 -12.88
CA ALA A 460 0.59 13.16 -13.73
C ALA A 460 1.17 14.00 -14.89
N LEU A 461 0.37 14.89 -15.50
CA LEU A 461 0.84 15.75 -16.60
C LEU A 461 1.90 16.71 -16.10
N ARG A 462 1.61 17.45 -15.04
CA ARG A 462 2.57 18.41 -14.45
C ARG A 462 3.86 17.71 -14.02
N ALA A 463 3.76 16.49 -13.48
CA ALA A 463 4.91 15.69 -13.07
C ALA A 463 5.89 15.40 -14.21
N VAL A 464 5.39 15.36 -15.45
CA VAL A 464 6.21 15.05 -16.64
C VAL A 464 6.41 16.25 -17.57
N THR A 465 5.84 17.41 -17.29
CA THR A 465 6.00 18.63 -18.13
C THR A 465 6.79 19.73 -17.44
N GLN A 466 6.80 19.77 -16.13
CA GLN A 466 7.55 20.75 -15.31
C GLN A 466 9.00 20.37 -15.04
#